data_1081448fb38c646d57f6515087edc86d
#
_entry.id   1081448fb38c646d57f6515087edc86d
#
_cell.length_a   1.000
_cell.length_b   1.000
_cell.length_c   1.000
_cell.angle_alpha   90.00
_cell.angle_beta   90.00
_cell.angle_gamma   90.00
#
_symmetry.space_group_name_H-M   'P 1'
#
loop_
_entity.id
_entity.type
_entity.pdbx_description
1 polymer ?
#
loop_
_entity_poly.entity_id
_entity_poly.type
_entity_poly.pdbx_seq_one_letter_code
_entity_poly.pdbx_strand_id
1 'polypeptide(L)'
;MRRIISRSVILMFLFDMLAIASASYFSYRYFGLPQRFHIPTVLLTTVLGAIVLYLKSQYKIREFNVTKRNYYLLFEGVIFFNIVPFALLFFFVPKMSLVCYYALTILLTYVALELYRFLFHFYLFNFKKVKNVLIIGSDNNAKIIAEEIINKKALRMKVAGFFTDVEDENYQFVEDCGIPIYLNPYDLAKVIRKQRISVVIIAVKRRMEEQWLTHMVRSIPEGVKVYKMPEFYEMITGKYFVSKMSINWLFYDYMNKRSMLYDACKRIYDVIAATIILTVTFPILLYIGIRVKMTDGGPAIYTQTRVGKNGKKFKMYKLRTMYINDYKPKAGEISENTANVNDDRVIPFCKFVRKARFDEIPQMINILKGEMSIVGPRTEWEDLVKIYSEEISYYPCRMWVKTGWTGWAQINQGHCVMNDDISEKLQYDLYYLKHRNLFWEIGILVKAVFLALSGRHG
;
A
#
# COMPACT_ATOMS: atom_id res chain seq x y z
N MET A 1 13.01 -1.87 -8.18
CA MET A 1 12.49 -2.75 -7.11
C MET A 1 13.54 -3.62 -6.40
N ARG A 2 14.69 -3.94 -7.00
CA ARG A 2 15.74 -4.80 -6.41
C ARG A 2 16.48 -4.29 -5.15
N ARG A 3 16.19 -3.07 -4.63
CA ARG A 3 16.91 -2.48 -3.47
C ARG A 3 16.04 -2.05 -2.29
N ILE A 4 14.76 -2.42 -2.23
CA ILE A 4 13.85 -1.94 -1.18
C ILE A 4 13.73 -2.93 -0.01
N ILE A 5 14.07 -4.18 -0.20
CA ILE A 5 14.16 -5.10 0.94
C ILE A 5 15.55 -4.88 1.56
N SER A 6 15.60 -4.09 2.62
CA SER A 6 16.85 -3.94 3.38
C SER A 6 17.25 -5.29 3.97
N ARG A 7 18.56 -5.55 4.11
CA ARG A 7 19.08 -6.76 4.80
C ARG A 7 18.36 -6.98 6.14
N SER A 8 17.97 -5.91 6.80
CA SER A 8 17.22 -5.91 8.05
C SER A 8 15.81 -6.50 7.92
N VAL A 9 15.10 -6.27 6.80
CA VAL A 9 13.76 -6.85 6.56
C VAL A 9 13.87 -8.35 6.30
N ILE A 10 14.88 -8.77 5.54
CA ILE A 10 15.12 -10.20 5.28
C ILE A 10 15.43 -10.92 6.60
N LEU A 11 16.28 -10.32 7.44
CA LEU A 11 16.58 -10.85 8.75
C LEU A 11 15.33 -10.96 9.62
N MET A 12 14.52 -9.91 9.69
CA MET A 12 13.24 -9.97 10.43
C MET A 12 12.34 -11.10 9.95
N PHE A 13 12.21 -11.24 8.63
CA PHE A 13 11.40 -12.31 8.05
C PHE A 13 11.92 -13.70 8.44
N LEU A 14 13.21 -13.93 8.36
CA LEU A 14 13.82 -15.21 8.75
C LEU A 14 13.64 -15.50 10.25
N PHE A 15 13.80 -14.50 11.11
CA PHE A 15 13.55 -14.65 12.55
C PHE A 15 12.08 -14.92 12.87
N ASP A 16 11.13 -14.27 12.18
CA ASP A 16 9.71 -14.56 12.33
C ASP A 16 9.41 -16.03 11.99
N MET A 17 9.94 -16.51 10.85
CA MET A 17 9.77 -17.91 10.44
C MET A 17 10.34 -18.88 11.46
N LEU A 18 11.54 -18.61 11.95
CA LEU A 18 12.19 -19.43 12.96
C LEU A 18 11.39 -19.42 14.29
N ALA A 19 10.93 -18.26 14.74
CA ALA A 19 10.15 -18.14 15.97
C ALA A 19 8.83 -18.92 15.89
N ILE A 20 8.09 -18.80 14.78
CA ILE A 20 6.81 -19.49 14.59
C ILE A 20 7.04 -21.02 14.52
N ALA A 21 8.03 -21.45 13.73
CA ALA A 21 8.35 -22.87 13.59
C ALA A 21 8.80 -23.49 14.92
N SER A 22 9.69 -22.81 15.66
CA SER A 22 10.19 -23.26 16.95
C SER A 22 9.08 -23.34 18.00
N ALA A 23 8.21 -22.33 18.09
CA ALA A 23 7.07 -22.32 19.00
C ALA A 23 6.10 -23.48 18.72
N SER A 24 5.77 -23.69 17.42
CA SER A 24 4.89 -24.78 16.99
C SER A 24 5.52 -26.14 17.26
N TYR A 25 6.84 -26.32 16.99
CA TYR A 25 7.58 -27.55 17.28
C TYR A 25 7.61 -27.85 18.77
N PHE A 26 7.92 -26.85 19.62
CA PHE A 26 8.00 -27.02 21.07
C PHE A 26 6.64 -27.40 21.66
N SER A 27 5.57 -26.72 21.24
CA SER A 27 4.20 -27.04 21.68
C SER A 27 3.78 -28.46 21.25
N TYR A 28 4.18 -28.88 20.04
CA TYR A 28 3.97 -30.23 19.57
C TYR A 28 4.65 -31.25 20.48
N ARG A 29 5.92 -31.03 20.82
CA ARG A 29 6.72 -31.92 21.68
C ARG A 29 6.09 -32.07 23.07
N TYR A 30 5.50 -31.00 23.57
CA TYR A 30 4.90 -30.97 24.92
C TYR A 30 3.54 -31.65 24.98
N PHE A 31 2.67 -31.44 23.99
CA PHE A 31 1.30 -31.97 24.00
C PHE A 31 1.10 -33.25 23.19
N GLY A 32 2.12 -33.78 22.54
CA GLY A 32 2.11 -35.11 21.93
C GLY A 32 1.06 -35.32 20.86
N LEU A 33 0.85 -34.39 19.96
CA LEU A 33 -0.05 -34.56 18.82
C LEU A 33 0.39 -35.74 17.93
N PRO A 34 -0.54 -36.40 17.19
CA PRO A 34 -0.20 -37.52 16.32
C PRO A 34 0.91 -37.16 15.33
N GLN A 35 1.96 -37.98 15.25
CA GLN A 35 3.18 -37.70 14.52
C GLN A 35 2.95 -37.35 13.04
N ARG A 36 1.94 -37.95 12.42
CA ARG A 36 1.52 -37.68 11.03
C ARG A 36 1.14 -36.24 10.74
N PHE A 37 0.70 -35.47 11.75
CA PHE A 37 0.28 -34.08 11.58
C PHE A 37 1.37 -33.07 11.92
N HIS A 38 2.50 -33.50 12.47
CA HIS A 38 3.57 -32.62 12.96
C HIS A 38 4.13 -31.69 11.85
N ILE A 39 4.79 -32.29 10.86
CA ILE A 39 5.44 -31.52 9.80
C ILE A 39 4.45 -30.64 9.01
N PRO A 40 3.29 -31.19 8.55
CA PRO A 40 2.29 -30.40 7.85
C PRO A 40 1.79 -29.19 8.67
N THR A 41 1.56 -29.38 9.98
CA THR A 41 1.05 -28.31 10.86
C THR A 41 2.10 -27.21 11.05
N VAL A 42 3.34 -27.58 11.34
CA VAL A 42 4.44 -26.61 11.50
C VAL A 42 4.65 -25.81 10.21
N LEU A 43 4.68 -26.48 9.07
CA LEU A 43 4.83 -25.82 7.77
C LEU A 43 3.65 -24.87 7.47
N LEU A 44 2.42 -25.35 7.65
CA LEU A 44 1.22 -24.56 7.38
C LEU A 44 1.16 -23.32 8.28
N THR A 45 1.38 -23.49 9.59
CA THR A 45 1.40 -22.39 10.56
C THR A 45 2.48 -21.37 10.22
N THR A 46 3.68 -21.83 9.82
CA THR A 46 4.79 -20.95 9.48
C THR A 46 4.51 -20.16 8.20
N VAL A 47 4.00 -20.81 7.15
CA VAL A 47 3.67 -20.15 5.88
C VAL A 47 2.53 -19.14 6.08
N LEU A 48 1.47 -19.52 6.78
CA LEU A 48 0.37 -18.62 7.09
C LEU A 48 0.84 -17.46 7.97
N GLY A 49 1.70 -17.72 8.94
CA GLY A 49 2.33 -16.69 9.77
C GLY A 49 3.11 -15.68 8.96
N ALA A 50 3.93 -16.13 8.00
CA ALA A 50 4.66 -15.26 7.07
C ALA A 50 3.71 -14.33 6.31
N ILE A 51 2.67 -14.92 5.74
CA ILE A 51 1.66 -14.18 4.96
C ILE A 51 0.96 -13.16 5.85
N VAL A 52 0.42 -13.55 6.99
CA VAL A 52 -0.33 -12.66 7.88
C VAL A 52 0.53 -11.52 8.43
N LEU A 53 1.77 -11.80 8.86
CA LEU A 53 2.68 -10.76 9.35
C LEU A 53 3.08 -9.77 8.24
N TYR A 54 3.27 -10.27 7.02
CA TYR A 54 3.50 -9.41 5.85
C TYR A 54 2.31 -8.48 5.61
N LEU A 55 1.09 -9.02 5.66
CA LEU A 55 -0.16 -8.30 5.43
C LEU A 55 -0.42 -7.22 6.48
N LYS A 56 -0.14 -7.52 7.74
CA LYS A 56 -0.25 -6.56 8.84
C LYS A 56 0.84 -5.47 8.80
N SER A 57 1.57 -5.39 7.68
CA SER A 57 2.64 -4.39 7.48
C SER A 57 3.74 -4.44 8.54
N GLN A 58 3.92 -5.60 9.18
CA GLN A 58 4.89 -5.77 10.26
C GLN A 58 6.36 -5.68 9.78
N TYR A 59 6.59 -5.67 8.46
CA TYR A 59 7.91 -5.50 7.84
C TYR A 59 8.19 -4.08 7.34
N LYS A 60 7.29 -3.13 7.60
CA LYS A 60 7.53 -1.71 7.30
C LYS A 60 8.38 -1.07 8.40
N ILE A 61 9.70 -1.31 8.36
CA ILE A 61 10.66 -0.77 9.35
C ILE A 61 10.56 0.76 9.50
N ARG A 62 10.08 1.47 8.47
CA ARG A 62 9.96 2.93 8.45
C ARG A 62 8.81 3.48 9.29
N GLU A 63 7.80 2.65 9.58
CA GLU A 63 6.63 3.04 10.36
C GLU A 63 6.66 2.41 11.77
N PHE A 64 7.77 1.74 12.13
CA PHE A 64 7.90 1.02 13.39
C PHE A 64 8.14 2.00 14.55
N ASN A 65 7.13 2.80 14.86
CA ASN A 65 7.01 3.38 16.18
C ASN A 65 6.44 2.29 17.09
N VAL A 66 7.09 2.08 18.23
CA VAL A 66 6.60 1.19 19.30
C VAL A 66 5.33 1.83 19.87
N THR A 67 4.21 1.61 19.21
CA THR A 67 2.91 2.11 19.63
C THR A 67 2.07 0.95 20.16
N LYS A 68 1.19 1.22 21.14
CA LYS A 68 0.20 0.23 21.63
C LYS A 68 -0.53 -0.47 20.48
N ARG A 69 -0.74 0.24 19.37
CA ARG A 69 -1.35 -0.27 18.13
C ARG A 69 -0.56 -1.41 17.49
N ASN A 70 0.79 -1.33 17.49
CA ASN A 70 1.63 -2.36 16.85
C ASN A 70 1.61 -3.67 17.65
N TYR A 71 1.63 -3.60 18.98
CA TYR A 71 1.47 -4.77 19.86
C TYR A 71 0.13 -5.47 19.62
N TYR A 72 -0.95 -4.70 19.58
CA TYR A 72 -2.28 -5.24 19.28
C TYR A 72 -2.34 -5.91 17.89
N LEU A 73 -1.78 -5.28 16.86
CA LEU A 73 -1.75 -5.82 15.50
C LEU A 73 -0.95 -7.12 15.39
N LEU A 74 0.14 -7.23 16.16
CA LEU A 74 0.94 -8.43 16.21
C LEU A 74 0.17 -9.56 16.90
N PHE A 75 -0.41 -9.30 18.07
CA PHE A 75 -1.22 -10.25 18.80
C PHE A 75 -2.39 -10.81 17.99
N GLU A 76 -3.17 -9.92 17.39
CA GLU A 76 -4.25 -10.27 16.46
C GLU A 76 -3.74 -11.11 15.29
N GLY A 77 -2.55 -10.79 14.75
CA GLY A 77 -1.91 -11.56 13.69
C GLY A 77 -1.58 -12.98 14.10
N VAL A 78 -1.00 -13.14 15.30
CA VAL A 78 -0.63 -14.45 15.84
C VAL A 78 -1.86 -15.33 16.03
N ILE A 79 -2.96 -14.77 16.52
CA ILE A 79 -4.23 -15.53 16.60
C ILE A 79 -4.70 -15.92 15.20
N PHE A 80 -4.72 -14.99 14.26
CA PHE A 80 -5.31 -15.18 12.93
C PHE A 80 -4.68 -16.32 12.14
N PHE A 81 -3.34 -16.43 12.10
CA PHE A 81 -2.70 -17.49 11.32
C PHE A 81 -2.79 -18.88 11.98
N ASN A 82 -3.16 -18.95 13.25
CA ASN A 82 -3.39 -20.22 13.94
C ASN A 82 -4.83 -20.76 13.76
N ILE A 83 -5.79 -19.92 13.34
CA ILE A 83 -7.21 -20.34 13.18
C ILE A 83 -7.35 -21.45 12.12
N VAL A 84 -6.74 -21.31 10.96
CA VAL A 84 -6.88 -22.28 9.86
C VAL A 84 -6.29 -23.64 10.21
N PRO A 85 -5.04 -23.75 10.70
CA PRO A 85 -4.51 -25.04 11.14
C PRO A 85 -5.31 -25.66 12.30
N PHE A 86 -5.81 -24.84 13.23
CA PHE A 86 -6.68 -25.30 14.31
C PHE A 86 -7.96 -25.92 13.76
N ALA A 87 -8.65 -25.24 12.85
CA ALA A 87 -9.91 -25.72 12.26
C ALA A 87 -9.72 -27.03 11.47
N LEU A 88 -8.60 -27.15 10.75
CA LEU A 88 -8.27 -28.37 10.01
C LEU A 88 -8.02 -29.57 10.91
N LEU A 89 -7.36 -29.37 12.05
CA LEU A 89 -7.07 -30.47 12.98
C LEU A 89 -8.21 -30.78 13.94
N PHE A 90 -9.20 -29.92 14.07
CA PHE A 90 -10.30 -30.05 15.03
C PHE A 90 -11.08 -31.35 14.91
N PHE A 91 -11.15 -31.91 13.71
CA PHE A 91 -11.86 -33.17 13.44
C PHE A 91 -11.01 -34.44 13.63
N PHE A 92 -9.68 -34.29 13.75
CA PHE A 92 -8.73 -35.40 13.74
C PHE A 92 -7.99 -35.62 15.05
N VAL A 93 -8.05 -34.65 15.97
CA VAL A 93 -7.25 -34.63 17.21
C VAL A 93 -8.16 -34.40 18.43
N PRO A 94 -7.85 -35.01 19.60
CA PRO A 94 -8.58 -34.73 20.83
C PRO A 94 -8.65 -33.25 21.14
N LYS A 95 -9.86 -32.75 21.36
CA LYS A 95 -10.12 -31.30 21.47
C LYS A 95 -9.30 -30.63 22.55
N MET A 96 -9.15 -31.24 23.72
CA MET A 96 -8.39 -30.66 24.84
C MET A 96 -6.91 -30.51 24.52
N SER A 97 -6.27 -31.54 23.98
CA SER A 97 -4.87 -31.50 23.57
C SER A 97 -4.63 -30.48 22.46
N LEU A 98 -5.57 -30.35 21.53
CA LEU A 98 -5.51 -29.38 20.45
C LEU A 98 -5.60 -27.94 20.94
N VAL A 99 -6.54 -27.66 21.86
CA VAL A 99 -6.69 -26.31 22.46
C VAL A 99 -5.43 -25.94 23.23
N CYS A 100 -4.91 -26.82 24.07
CA CYS A 100 -3.68 -26.58 24.84
C CYS A 100 -2.47 -26.37 23.91
N TYR A 101 -2.34 -27.15 22.83
CA TYR A 101 -1.30 -26.99 21.83
C TYR A 101 -1.33 -25.58 21.20
N TYR A 102 -2.49 -25.16 20.71
CA TYR A 102 -2.59 -23.84 20.06
C TYR A 102 -2.48 -22.68 21.06
N ALA A 103 -2.99 -22.83 22.29
CA ALA A 103 -2.80 -21.83 23.34
C ALA A 103 -1.32 -21.59 23.63
N LEU A 104 -0.54 -22.67 23.79
CA LEU A 104 0.89 -22.58 24.02
C LEU A 104 1.64 -22.05 22.79
N THR A 105 1.28 -22.51 21.58
CA THR A 105 1.87 -22.03 20.33
C THR A 105 1.65 -20.51 20.17
N ILE A 106 0.44 -20.02 20.38
CA ILE A 106 0.10 -18.59 20.32
C ILE A 106 0.92 -17.80 21.34
N LEU A 107 0.97 -18.26 22.59
CA LEU A 107 1.70 -17.61 23.66
C LEU A 107 3.21 -17.52 23.35
N LEU A 108 3.83 -18.65 23.02
CA LEU A 108 5.28 -18.70 22.72
C LEU A 108 5.64 -17.88 21.49
N THR A 109 4.83 -17.97 20.43
CA THR A 109 5.05 -17.20 19.22
C THR A 109 4.95 -15.71 19.51
N TYR A 110 3.91 -15.27 20.22
CA TYR A 110 3.72 -13.86 20.54
C TYR A 110 4.88 -13.32 21.37
N VAL A 111 5.26 -14.02 22.43
CA VAL A 111 6.38 -13.61 23.31
C VAL A 111 7.70 -13.58 22.52
N ALA A 112 8.00 -14.58 21.70
CA ALA A 112 9.21 -14.62 20.91
C ALA A 112 9.27 -13.48 19.90
N LEU A 113 8.17 -13.21 19.18
CA LEU A 113 8.07 -12.14 18.21
C LEU A 113 8.22 -10.76 18.87
N GLU A 114 7.60 -10.52 20.02
CA GLU A 114 7.72 -9.25 20.75
C GLU A 114 9.12 -9.03 21.28
N LEU A 115 9.70 -10.05 21.92
CA LEU A 115 11.02 -9.96 22.52
C LEU A 115 12.08 -9.62 21.46
N TYR A 116 12.14 -10.39 20.36
CA TYR A 116 13.15 -10.11 19.35
C TYR A 116 12.92 -8.78 18.64
N ARG A 117 11.64 -8.37 18.42
CA ARG A 117 11.33 -7.07 17.82
C ARG A 117 11.71 -5.92 18.74
N PHE A 118 11.48 -6.06 20.04
CA PHE A 118 11.96 -5.11 21.02
C PHE A 118 13.49 -4.97 20.96
N LEU A 119 14.21 -6.09 20.98
CA LEU A 119 15.69 -6.12 20.88
C LEU A 119 16.17 -5.54 19.55
N PHE A 120 15.52 -5.89 18.45
CA PHE A 120 15.86 -5.38 17.11
C PHE A 120 15.61 -3.87 17.01
N HIS A 121 14.51 -3.40 17.57
CA HIS A 121 14.18 -1.97 17.64
C HIS A 121 15.18 -1.21 18.50
N PHE A 122 15.48 -1.74 19.70
CA PHE A 122 16.50 -1.20 20.59
C PHE A 122 17.87 -1.09 19.90
N TYR A 123 18.28 -2.15 19.18
CA TYR A 123 19.49 -2.13 18.36
C TYR A 123 19.45 -1.06 17.28
N LEU A 124 18.36 -0.99 16.51
CA LEU A 124 18.21 -0.01 15.45
C LEU A 124 18.24 1.43 15.99
N PHE A 125 17.61 1.67 17.15
CA PHE A 125 17.53 3.02 17.72
C PHE A 125 18.86 3.46 18.34
N ASN A 126 19.56 2.59 19.01
CA ASN A 126 20.79 2.95 19.74
C ASN A 126 22.04 2.88 18.87
N PHE A 127 22.13 1.93 17.96
CA PHE A 127 23.37 1.65 17.23
C PHE A 127 23.35 2.10 15.76
N LYS A 128 22.20 2.30 15.14
CA LYS A 128 22.15 2.74 13.75
C LYS A 128 22.26 4.26 13.66
N LYS A 129 23.36 4.76 13.08
CA LYS A 129 23.61 6.20 12.92
C LYS A 129 22.52 6.90 12.09
N VAL A 130 22.14 8.10 12.51
CA VAL A 130 21.30 9.00 11.70
C VAL A 130 22.06 9.35 10.43
N LYS A 131 21.39 9.28 9.29
CA LYS A 131 22.01 9.64 8.00
C LYS A 131 21.82 11.11 7.75
N ASN A 132 22.93 11.81 7.59
CA ASN A 132 22.90 13.20 7.16
C ASN A 132 22.63 13.26 5.67
N VAL A 133 21.69 14.12 5.28
CA VAL A 133 21.22 14.32 3.92
C VAL A 133 21.56 15.74 3.52
N LEU A 134 22.19 15.89 2.34
CA LEU A 134 22.39 17.17 1.68
C LEU A 134 21.42 17.26 0.51
N ILE A 135 20.69 18.36 0.42
CA ILE A 135 19.77 18.65 -0.68
C ILE A 135 20.40 19.69 -1.59
N ILE A 136 20.49 19.36 -2.87
CA ILE A 136 21.04 20.29 -3.89
C ILE A 136 19.85 20.94 -4.58
N GLY A 137 19.73 22.25 -4.43
CA GLY A 137 18.63 23.09 -4.85
C GLY A 137 17.93 23.72 -3.66
N SER A 138 17.24 24.84 -3.89
CA SER A 138 16.45 25.61 -2.92
C SER A 138 15.02 25.87 -3.40
N ASP A 139 14.63 25.30 -4.55
CA ASP A 139 13.31 25.47 -5.13
C ASP A 139 12.21 24.67 -4.36
N ASN A 140 10.96 24.82 -4.81
CA ASN A 140 9.82 24.15 -4.19
C ASN A 140 9.98 22.60 -4.10
N ASN A 141 10.74 21.98 -5.01
CA ASN A 141 11.03 20.53 -4.93
C ASN A 141 11.95 20.21 -3.75
N ALA A 142 12.93 21.09 -3.48
CA ALA A 142 13.82 20.97 -2.33
C ALA A 142 13.03 21.12 -1.02
N LYS A 143 12.08 22.07 -0.97
CA LYS A 143 11.17 22.26 0.16
C LYS A 143 10.34 21.01 0.44
N ILE A 144 9.63 20.49 -0.57
CA ILE A 144 8.77 19.30 -0.44
C ILE A 144 9.56 18.10 0.13
N ILE A 145 10.76 17.86 -0.37
CA ILE A 145 11.54 16.71 0.08
C ILE A 145 12.12 16.90 1.48
N ALA A 146 12.47 18.14 1.85
CA ALA A 146 12.92 18.47 3.19
C ALA A 146 11.81 18.26 4.22
N GLU A 147 10.59 18.76 3.96
CA GLU A 147 9.41 18.55 4.80
C GLU A 147 9.10 17.06 4.99
N GLU A 148 9.15 16.28 3.91
CA GLU A 148 8.93 14.82 3.97
C GLU A 148 9.98 14.12 4.85
N ILE A 149 11.24 14.56 4.82
CA ILE A 149 12.31 14.00 5.66
C ILE A 149 12.12 14.41 7.12
N ILE A 150 11.80 15.67 7.39
CA ILE A 150 11.62 16.24 8.73
C ILE A 150 10.41 15.57 9.40
N ASN A 151 9.27 15.48 8.69
CA ASN A 151 8.03 14.93 9.22
C ASN A 151 8.13 13.41 9.46
N LYS A 152 8.93 12.69 8.69
CA LYS A 152 9.09 11.23 8.82
C LYS A 152 10.30 10.84 9.68
N LYS A 153 10.24 11.10 10.99
CA LYS A 153 11.30 10.75 11.95
C LYS A 153 11.79 9.29 11.85
N ALA A 154 10.89 8.39 11.43
CA ALA A 154 11.20 6.97 11.22
C ALA A 154 12.23 6.70 10.11
N LEU A 155 12.48 7.66 9.21
CA LEU A 155 13.53 7.54 8.20
C LEU A 155 14.94 7.57 8.82
N ARG A 156 15.08 8.11 10.04
CA ARG A 156 16.37 8.38 10.69
C ARG A 156 17.32 9.13 9.76
N MET A 157 16.79 10.11 9.08
CA MET A 157 17.52 11.03 8.22
C MET A 157 17.37 12.43 8.79
N LYS A 158 18.45 13.21 8.71
CA LYS A 158 18.47 14.62 9.09
C LYS A 158 18.94 15.41 7.89
N VAL A 159 18.20 16.44 7.52
CA VAL A 159 18.67 17.41 6.53
C VAL A 159 19.80 18.22 7.19
N ALA A 160 21.01 18.05 6.67
CA ALA A 160 22.21 18.67 7.21
C ALA A 160 22.53 20.00 6.52
N GLY A 161 21.93 20.25 5.36
CA GLY A 161 22.09 21.52 4.65
C GLY A 161 21.44 21.46 3.27
N PHE A 162 21.28 22.66 2.72
CA PHE A 162 20.96 22.88 1.33
C PHE A 162 22.19 23.39 0.61
N PHE A 163 22.32 23.02 -0.65
CA PHE A 163 23.40 23.46 -1.51
C PHE A 163 22.80 24.09 -2.77
N THR A 164 22.99 25.39 -2.97
CA THR A 164 22.40 26.12 -4.09
C THR A 164 23.38 27.14 -4.64
N ASP A 165 23.18 27.55 -5.89
CA ASP A 165 23.94 28.58 -6.59
C ASP A 165 23.20 29.93 -6.67
N VAL A 166 21.90 29.90 -6.34
CA VAL A 166 21.00 31.06 -6.51
C VAL A 166 20.11 31.23 -5.28
N GLU A 167 19.87 32.45 -4.86
CA GLU A 167 18.78 32.79 -3.96
C GLU A 167 17.45 32.61 -4.70
N ASP A 168 16.64 31.65 -4.25
CA ASP A 168 15.36 31.26 -4.85
C ASP A 168 14.21 31.67 -3.93
N GLU A 169 12.97 31.73 -4.45
CA GLU A 169 11.74 32.12 -3.73
C GLU A 169 11.50 31.37 -2.42
N ASN A 170 12.10 30.19 -2.24
CA ASN A 170 11.97 29.37 -1.04
C ASN A 170 13.13 29.48 -0.05
N TYR A 171 14.02 30.48 -0.24
CA TYR A 171 15.17 30.69 0.64
C TYR A 171 14.72 30.91 2.10
N GLN A 172 13.64 31.67 2.29
CA GLN A 172 13.07 31.95 3.60
C GLN A 172 12.62 30.69 4.36
N PHE A 173 12.04 29.72 3.67
CA PHE A 173 11.67 28.43 4.28
C PHE A 173 12.89 27.70 4.85
N VAL A 174 14.01 27.77 4.16
CA VAL A 174 15.25 27.09 4.58
C VAL A 174 15.86 27.80 5.79
N GLU A 175 15.80 29.12 5.83
CA GLU A 175 16.23 29.92 7.00
C GLU A 175 15.34 29.65 8.21
N ASP A 176 14.02 29.65 8.05
CA ASP A 176 13.05 29.39 9.12
C ASP A 176 13.24 28.01 9.76
N CYS A 177 13.71 27.03 8.99
CA CYS A 177 14.03 25.69 9.50
C CYS A 177 15.36 25.63 10.27
N GLY A 178 16.17 26.69 10.30
CA GLY A 178 17.50 26.71 10.91
C GLY A 178 18.49 25.74 10.26
N ILE A 179 18.30 25.42 8.97
CA ILE A 179 19.13 24.49 8.20
C ILE A 179 20.17 25.29 7.43
N PRO A 180 21.47 24.98 7.53
CA PRO A 180 22.52 25.73 6.87
C PRO A 180 22.43 25.65 5.35
N ILE A 181 22.71 26.79 4.70
CA ILE A 181 22.76 26.92 3.25
C ILE A 181 24.23 27.15 2.83
N TYR A 182 24.62 26.44 1.78
CA TYR A 182 25.96 26.49 1.21
C TYR A 182 25.85 26.98 -0.23
N LEU A 183 26.58 28.04 -0.57
CA LEU A 183 26.47 28.71 -1.86
C LEU A 183 27.65 28.42 -2.80
N ASN A 184 28.80 28.00 -2.26
CA ASN A 184 30.02 27.85 -3.06
C ASN A 184 30.24 26.40 -3.52
N PRO A 185 30.22 26.12 -4.84
CA PRO A 185 30.42 24.75 -5.39
C PRO A 185 31.74 24.10 -4.98
N TYR A 186 32.79 24.90 -4.81
CA TYR A 186 34.12 24.41 -4.43
C TYR A 186 34.18 23.86 -3.00
N ASP A 187 33.21 24.24 -2.15
CA ASP A 187 33.12 23.74 -0.77
C ASP A 187 32.35 22.45 -0.64
N LEU A 188 31.72 21.90 -1.70
CA LEU A 188 30.87 20.70 -1.65
C LEU A 188 31.60 19.53 -1.00
N ALA A 189 32.81 19.20 -1.42
CA ALA A 189 33.61 18.12 -0.87
C ALA A 189 33.90 18.31 0.63
N LYS A 190 34.18 19.53 1.05
CA LYS A 190 34.45 19.93 2.44
C LYS A 190 33.19 19.79 3.29
N VAL A 191 32.04 20.25 2.77
CA VAL A 191 30.72 20.12 3.43
C VAL A 191 30.35 18.65 3.62
N ILE A 192 30.50 17.82 2.58
CA ILE A 192 30.21 16.38 2.63
C ILE A 192 31.03 15.71 3.72
N ARG A 193 32.31 16.00 3.82
CA ARG A 193 33.20 15.41 4.84
C ARG A 193 32.90 15.95 6.23
N LYS A 194 32.80 17.28 6.40
CA LYS A 194 32.57 17.96 7.70
C LYS A 194 31.24 17.56 8.31
N GLN A 195 30.17 17.51 7.52
CA GLN A 195 28.83 17.16 7.97
C GLN A 195 28.56 15.65 7.91
N ARG A 196 29.54 14.83 7.52
CA ARG A 196 29.41 13.38 7.37
C ARG A 196 28.17 12.99 6.56
N ILE A 197 28.01 13.64 5.40
CA ILE A 197 26.88 13.41 4.50
C ILE A 197 26.95 11.98 3.98
N SER A 198 25.84 11.27 4.04
CA SER A 198 25.72 9.90 3.52
C SER A 198 24.74 9.78 2.35
N VAL A 199 23.91 10.81 2.16
CA VAL A 199 22.92 10.86 1.08
C VAL A 199 22.90 12.27 0.51
N VAL A 200 22.97 12.37 -0.82
CA VAL A 200 22.80 13.61 -1.58
C VAL A 200 21.51 13.48 -2.40
N ILE A 201 20.64 14.47 -2.35
CA ILE A 201 19.42 14.55 -3.14
C ILE A 201 19.49 15.72 -4.08
N ILE A 202 19.39 15.46 -5.39
CA ILE A 202 19.38 16.48 -6.42
C ILE A 202 17.93 16.89 -6.66
N ALA A 203 17.57 18.10 -6.24
CA ALA A 203 16.20 18.65 -6.27
C ALA A 203 16.05 19.84 -7.24
N VAL A 204 17.00 20.07 -8.12
CA VAL A 204 17.04 21.23 -9.04
C VAL A 204 16.09 21.02 -10.21
N LYS A 205 15.26 22.02 -10.54
CA LYS A 205 14.40 22.05 -11.75
C LYS A 205 15.17 22.38 -13.02
N ARG A 206 16.19 23.22 -12.91
CA ARG A 206 16.97 23.68 -14.05
C ARG A 206 17.96 22.59 -14.49
N ARG A 207 18.36 22.66 -15.76
CA ARG A 207 19.55 21.95 -16.23
C ARG A 207 20.75 22.58 -15.53
N MET A 208 21.41 21.81 -14.67
CA MET A 208 22.62 22.29 -14.01
C MET A 208 23.67 22.58 -15.05
N GLU A 209 24.43 23.63 -14.85
CA GLU A 209 25.59 23.92 -15.69
C GLU A 209 26.57 22.75 -15.64
N GLU A 210 27.23 22.48 -16.76
CA GLU A 210 28.14 21.33 -16.91
C GLU A 210 29.31 21.41 -15.92
N GLN A 211 29.74 22.60 -15.58
CA GLN A 211 30.77 22.86 -14.57
C GLN A 211 30.33 22.37 -13.19
N TRP A 212 29.08 22.63 -12.79
CA TRP A 212 28.49 22.15 -11.53
C TRP A 212 28.43 20.63 -11.47
N LEU A 213 27.96 20.00 -12.53
CA LEU A 213 27.89 18.54 -12.62
C LEU A 213 29.28 17.92 -12.52
N THR A 214 30.28 18.50 -13.18
CA THR A 214 31.66 18.03 -13.14
C THR A 214 32.24 18.15 -11.73
N HIS A 215 32.02 19.29 -11.06
CA HIS A 215 32.44 19.47 -9.67
C HIS A 215 31.78 18.50 -8.73
N MET A 216 30.48 18.26 -8.89
CA MET A 216 29.74 17.28 -8.07
C MET A 216 30.28 15.86 -8.24
N VAL A 217 30.52 15.43 -9.48
CA VAL A 217 31.05 14.08 -9.77
C VAL A 217 32.42 13.90 -9.12
N ARG A 218 33.27 14.91 -9.15
CA ARG A 218 34.60 14.87 -8.54
C ARG A 218 34.61 15.00 -7.02
N SER A 219 33.60 15.69 -6.46
CA SER A 219 33.54 16.03 -5.04
C SER A 219 32.80 15.01 -4.18
N ILE A 220 31.98 14.13 -4.79
CA ILE A 220 31.20 13.13 -4.03
C ILE A 220 32.07 11.89 -3.79
N PRO A 221 32.47 11.60 -2.54
CA PRO A 221 33.30 10.45 -2.21
C PRO A 221 32.57 9.12 -2.48
N GLU A 222 33.33 8.06 -2.70
CA GLU A 222 32.78 6.71 -2.73
C GLU A 222 31.99 6.39 -1.44
N GLY A 223 30.82 5.76 -1.61
CA GLY A 223 29.94 5.39 -0.50
C GLY A 223 28.81 6.38 -0.20
N VAL A 224 28.87 7.62 -0.70
CA VAL A 224 27.74 8.57 -0.64
C VAL A 224 26.69 8.18 -1.69
N LYS A 225 25.43 8.09 -1.28
CA LYS A 225 24.35 7.74 -2.19
C LYS A 225 23.73 8.99 -2.78
N VAL A 226 23.71 9.05 -4.09
CA VAL A 226 23.06 10.16 -4.82
C VAL A 226 21.72 9.70 -5.38
N TYR A 227 20.69 10.53 -5.16
CA TYR A 227 19.34 10.30 -5.68
C TYR A 227 18.84 11.55 -6.38
N LYS A 228 18.05 11.35 -7.44
CA LYS A 228 17.18 12.42 -7.95
C LYS A 228 15.98 12.58 -7.02
N MET A 229 15.53 13.82 -6.82
CA MET A 229 14.42 14.12 -5.91
C MET A 229 13.17 13.29 -6.19
N PRO A 230 12.66 13.15 -7.44
CA PRO A 230 11.47 12.35 -7.69
C PRO A 230 11.64 10.87 -7.30
N GLU A 231 12.80 10.28 -7.59
CA GLU A 231 13.09 8.88 -7.23
C GLU A 231 13.14 8.69 -5.70
N PHE A 232 13.75 9.65 -5.01
CA PHE A 232 13.81 9.63 -3.55
C PHE A 232 12.43 9.82 -2.92
N TYR A 233 11.64 10.77 -3.44
CA TYR A 233 10.26 11.01 -3.01
C TYR A 233 9.41 9.75 -3.16
N GLU A 234 9.43 9.12 -4.35
CA GLU A 234 8.73 7.86 -4.60
C GLU A 234 9.17 6.76 -3.63
N MET A 235 10.48 6.68 -3.35
CA MET A 235 11.03 5.68 -2.45
C MET A 235 10.52 5.84 -1.01
N ILE A 236 10.35 7.07 -0.52
CA ILE A 236 9.96 7.32 0.87
C ILE A 236 8.46 7.45 1.08
N THR A 237 7.70 7.82 0.04
CA THR A 237 6.25 8.05 0.14
C THR A 237 5.41 6.92 -0.45
N GLY A 238 5.93 6.21 -1.46
CA GLY A 238 5.14 5.28 -2.28
C GLY A 238 4.15 5.99 -3.21
N LYS A 239 4.36 7.30 -3.46
CA LYS A 239 3.61 8.17 -4.36
C LYS A 239 4.47 8.56 -5.54
N TYR A 240 3.88 8.76 -6.70
CA TYR A 240 4.56 9.33 -7.85
C TYR A 240 4.67 10.85 -7.71
N PHE A 241 5.86 11.39 -7.91
CA PHE A 241 6.04 12.84 -7.87
C PHE A 241 5.52 13.46 -9.16
N VAL A 242 4.37 14.14 -9.10
CA VAL A 242 3.73 14.76 -10.27
C VAL A 242 4.35 16.13 -10.52
N SER A 243 5.05 16.28 -11.63
CA SER A 243 5.55 17.56 -12.16
C SER A 243 5.45 17.55 -13.68
N LYS A 244 5.50 18.74 -14.31
CA LYS A 244 5.48 18.84 -15.78
C LYS A 244 6.57 18.00 -16.46
N MET A 245 7.76 17.88 -15.85
CA MET A 245 8.84 17.04 -16.37
C MET A 245 8.65 15.55 -16.10
N SER A 246 8.00 15.18 -15.00
CA SER A 246 7.87 13.79 -14.59
C SER A 246 6.91 13.00 -15.47
N ILE A 247 5.95 13.66 -16.14
CA ILE A 247 4.96 12.98 -16.96
C ILE A 247 5.58 12.41 -18.25
N ASN A 248 6.55 13.10 -18.85
CA ASN A 248 7.27 12.58 -19.99
C ASN A 248 8.01 11.29 -19.62
N TRP A 249 8.64 11.26 -18.43
CA TRP A 249 9.29 10.07 -17.89
C TRP A 249 8.28 8.94 -17.64
N LEU A 250 7.11 9.25 -17.11
CA LEU A 250 6.04 8.26 -16.90
C LEU A 250 5.60 7.65 -18.23
N PHE A 251 5.42 8.47 -19.27
CA PHE A 251 5.05 8.00 -20.59
C PHE A 251 6.10 7.05 -21.17
N TYR A 252 7.38 7.43 -21.16
CA TYR A 252 8.47 6.58 -21.61
C TYR A 252 8.60 5.30 -20.78
N ASP A 253 8.54 5.39 -19.46
CA ASP A 253 8.58 4.24 -18.55
C ASP A 253 7.39 3.28 -18.79
N TYR A 254 6.19 3.82 -19.03
CA TYR A 254 5.00 3.03 -19.32
C TYR A 254 5.10 2.31 -20.66
N MET A 255 5.52 3.02 -21.72
CA MET A 255 5.64 2.46 -23.06
C MET A 255 6.74 1.40 -23.13
N ASN A 256 7.90 1.66 -22.54
CA ASN A 256 9.04 0.73 -22.58
C ASN A 256 8.86 -0.51 -21.70
N LYS A 257 8.06 -0.42 -20.63
CA LYS A 257 7.79 -1.56 -19.75
C LYS A 257 6.54 -2.36 -20.13
N ARG A 258 5.87 -2.00 -21.21
CA ARG A 258 4.71 -2.75 -21.70
C ARG A 258 5.18 -4.10 -22.24
N SER A 259 4.88 -5.16 -21.50
CA SER A 259 5.20 -6.53 -21.87
C SER A 259 3.91 -7.30 -22.16
N MET A 260 3.80 -7.85 -23.35
CA MET A 260 2.67 -8.72 -23.75
C MET A 260 2.55 -9.92 -22.80
N LEU A 261 3.70 -10.48 -22.39
CA LEU A 261 3.74 -11.59 -21.44
C LEU A 261 3.15 -11.19 -20.08
N TYR A 262 3.51 -9.99 -19.57
CA TYR A 262 2.92 -9.49 -18.33
C TYR A 262 1.40 -9.33 -18.47
N ASP A 263 0.92 -8.71 -19.56
CA ASP A 263 -0.51 -8.48 -19.76
C ASP A 263 -1.29 -9.82 -19.88
N ALA A 264 -0.71 -10.85 -20.53
CA ALA A 264 -1.26 -12.20 -20.62
C ALA A 264 -1.30 -12.89 -19.24
N CYS A 265 -0.19 -12.93 -18.53
CA CYS A 265 -0.13 -13.51 -17.17
C CYS A 265 -1.07 -12.77 -16.20
N LYS A 266 -1.14 -11.45 -16.30
CA LYS A 266 -2.08 -10.62 -15.55
C LYS A 266 -3.54 -11.01 -15.84
N ARG A 267 -3.87 -11.25 -17.11
CA ARG A 267 -5.22 -11.68 -17.50
C ARG A 267 -5.58 -13.03 -16.92
N ILE A 268 -4.66 -13.99 -16.98
CA ILE A 268 -4.85 -15.32 -16.39
C ILE A 268 -5.07 -15.20 -14.87
N TYR A 269 -4.21 -14.42 -14.19
CA TYR A 269 -4.34 -14.13 -12.77
C TYR A 269 -5.71 -13.50 -12.44
N ASP A 270 -6.15 -12.48 -13.21
CA ASP A 270 -7.43 -11.81 -13.01
C ASP A 270 -8.61 -12.79 -13.13
N VAL A 271 -8.59 -13.67 -14.15
CA VAL A 271 -9.65 -14.66 -14.39
C VAL A 271 -9.68 -15.69 -13.25
N ILE A 272 -8.54 -16.25 -12.88
CA ILE A 272 -8.46 -17.26 -11.80
C ILE A 272 -8.94 -16.65 -10.48
N ALA A 273 -8.43 -15.48 -10.11
CA ALA A 273 -8.79 -14.83 -8.85
C ALA A 273 -10.28 -14.46 -8.82
N ALA A 274 -10.82 -13.89 -9.91
CA ALA A 274 -12.23 -13.54 -9.98
C ALA A 274 -13.14 -14.78 -9.91
N THR A 275 -12.77 -15.87 -10.57
CA THR A 275 -13.52 -17.14 -10.52
C THR A 275 -13.53 -17.71 -9.11
N ILE A 276 -12.38 -17.77 -8.44
CA ILE A 276 -12.28 -18.29 -7.07
C ILE A 276 -13.14 -17.44 -6.13
N ILE A 277 -12.99 -16.10 -6.17
CA ILE A 277 -13.75 -15.19 -5.30
C ILE A 277 -15.25 -15.37 -5.54
N LEU A 278 -15.69 -15.37 -6.81
CA LEU A 278 -17.09 -15.50 -7.15
C LEU A 278 -17.67 -16.85 -6.71
N THR A 279 -16.96 -17.97 -6.94
CA THR A 279 -17.40 -19.31 -6.56
C THR A 279 -17.53 -19.45 -5.04
N VAL A 280 -16.53 -19.01 -4.28
CA VAL A 280 -16.52 -19.11 -2.82
C VAL A 280 -17.62 -18.24 -2.20
N THR A 281 -17.87 -17.06 -2.76
CA THR A 281 -18.84 -16.12 -2.21
C THR A 281 -20.24 -16.29 -2.78
N PHE A 282 -20.43 -17.11 -3.82
CA PHE A 282 -21.71 -17.28 -4.52
C PHE A 282 -22.89 -17.64 -3.59
N PRO A 283 -22.78 -18.59 -2.64
CA PRO A 283 -23.89 -18.89 -1.74
C PRO A 283 -24.33 -17.67 -0.91
N ILE A 284 -23.34 -16.88 -0.45
CA ILE A 284 -23.60 -15.66 0.34
C ILE A 284 -24.27 -14.59 -0.54
N LEU A 285 -23.77 -14.41 -1.77
CA LEU A 285 -24.35 -13.45 -2.72
C LEU A 285 -25.80 -13.82 -3.08
N LEU A 286 -26.08 -15.11 -3.27
CA LEU A 286 -27.42 -15.61 -3.56
C LEU A 286 -28.35 -15.32 -2.39
N TYR A 287 -27.95 -15.64 -1.16
CA TYR A 287 -28.73 -15.34 0.04
C TYR A 287 -29.03 -13.84 0.17
N ILE A 288 -27.99 -12.97 0.04
CA ILE A 288 -28.17 -11.53 0.12
C ILE A 288 -29.09 -11.03 -1.00
N GLY A 289 -28.92 -11.52 -2.24
CA GLY A 289 -29.73 -11.16 -3.39
C GLY A 289 -31.22 -11.49 -3.19
N ILE A 290 -31.53 -12.68 -2.66
CA ILE A 290 -32.90 -13.07 -2.32
C ILE A 290 -33.46 -12.13 -1.25
N ARG A 291 -32.74 -11.90 -0.16
CA ARG A 291 -33.17 -11.00 0.93
C ARG A 291 -33.44 -9.58 0.43
N VAL A 292 -32.55 -9.03 -0.41
CA VAL A 292 -32.75 -7.69 -1.01
C VAL A 292 -33.99 -7.65 -1.88
N LYS A 293 -34.23 -8.69 -2.70
CA LYS A 293 -35.41 -8.77 -3.56
C LYS A 293 -36.71 -8.88 -2.73
N MET A 294 -36.68 -9.60 -1.61
CA MET A 294 -37.84 -9.75 -0.71
C MET A 294 -38.16 -8.47 0.08
N THR A 295 -37.25 -7.51 0.18
CA THR A 295 -37.46 -6.30 0.99
C THR A 295 -38.41 -5.31 0.31
N ASP A 296 -38.28 -5.10 -1.02
CA ASP A 296 -39.04 -4.09 -1.78
C ASP A 296 -39.39 -4.55 -3.22
N GLY A 297 -39.21 -5.84 -3.54
CA GLY A 297 -39.50 -6.38 -4.88
C GLY A 297 -38.51 -6.05 -5.99
N GLY A 298 -37.58 -5.16 -5.78
CA GLY A 298 -36.67 -4.66 -6.79
C GLY A 298 -35.53 -5.60 -7.15
N PRO A 299 -34.72 -5.29 -8.20
CA PRO A 299 -33.63 -6.12 -8.66
C PRO A 299 -32.54 -6.24 -7.61
N ALA A 300 -31.97 -7.44 -7.45
CA ALA A 300 -30.86 -7.69 -6.52
C ALA A 300 -29.53 -7.06 -6.98
N ILE A 301 -29.36 -6.93 -8.30
CA ILE A 301 -28.15 -6.37 -8.92
C ILE A 301 -28.45 -4.94 -9.39
N TYR A 302 -27.61 -4.04 -8.97
CA TYR A 302 -27.57 -2.64 -9.44
C TYR A 302 -26.45 -2.47 -10.45
N THR A 303 -26.70 -1.69 -11.50
CA THR A 303 -25.70 -1.37 -12.51
C THR A 303 -25.48 0.12 -12.63
N GLN A 304 -24.22 0.51 -12.80
CA GLN A 304 -23.83 1.91 -12.96
C GLN A 304 -22.76 2.03 -14.05
N THR A 305 -22.93 3.03 -14.93
CA THR A 305 -21.92 3.32 -15.96
C THR A 305 -20.67 3.92 -15.34
N ARG A 306 -19.53 3.36 -15.68
CA ARG A 306 -18.21 3.77 -15.21
C ARG A 306 -17.24 3.88 -16.39
N VAL A 307 -16.16 4.64 -16.18
CA VAL A 307 -15.09 4.81 -17.16
C VAL A 307 -13.95 3.85 -16.83
N GLY A 308 -13.52 3.08 -17.83
CA GLY A 308 -12.45 2.11 -17.75
C GLY A 308 -11.23 2.49 -18.57
N LYS A 309 -10.46 1.47 -18.99
CA LYS A 309 -9.23 1.64 -19.78
C LYS A 309 -9.50 2.41 -21.07
N ASN A 310 -8.62 3.38 -21.38
CA ASN A 310 -8.68 4.24 -22.56
C ASN A 310 -10.00 5.02 -22.68
N GLY A 311 -10.64 5.36 -21.56
CA GLY A 311 -11.90 6.09 -21.55
C GLY A 311 -13.14 5.29 -21.95
N LYS A 312 -13.03 3.97 -22.17
CA LYS A 312 -14.17 3.12 -22.56
C LYS A 312 -15.16 2.99 -21.40
N LYS A 313 -16.43 3.26 -21.68
CA LYS A 313 -17.53 3.11 -20.73
C LYS A 313 -17.95 1.65 -20.61
N PHE A 314 -18.30 1.23 -19.39
CA PHE A 314 -18.86 -0.10 -19.13
C PHE A 314 -19.87 -0.06 -17.99
N LYS A 315 -20.75 -1.05 -17.92
CA LYS A 315 -21.73 -1.22 -16.84
C LYS A 315 -21.10 -2.01 -15.69
N MET A 316 -20.82 -1.34 -14.56
CA MET A 316 -20.29 -1.96 -13.36
C MET A 316 -21.43 -2.62 -12.57
N TYR A 317 -21.25 -3.87 -12.15
CA TYR A 317 -22.23 -4.63 -11.38
C TYR A 317 -21.96 -4.51 -9.88
N LYS A 318 -23.02 -4.23 -9.11
CA LYS A 318 -23.00 -4.27 -7.63
C LYS A 318 -24.25 -4.95 -7.08
N LEU A 319 -24.19 -5.49 -5.86
CA LEU A 319 -25.43 -5.81 -5.14
C LEU A 319 -26.12 -4.51 -4.75
N ARG A 320 -27.43 -4.49 -4.89
CA ARG A 320 -28.25 -3.40 -4.39
C ARG A 320 -28.32 -3.49 -2.87
N THR A 321 -27.99 -2.41 -2.20
CA THR A 321 -27.96 -2.30 -0.74
C THR A 321 -28.84 -1.17 -0.21
N MET A 322 -29.54 -0.47 -1.11
CA MET A 322 -30.42 0.65 -0.80
C MET A 322 -31.83 0.38 -1.29
N TYR A 323 -32.83 0.97 -0.64
CA TYR A 323 -34.21 0.91 -1.08
C TYR A 323 -34.35 1.54 -2.48
N ILE A 324 -35.36 1.09 -3.24
CA ILE A 324 -35.76 1.75 -4.48
C ILE A 324 -36.51 3.02 -4.09
N ASN A 325 -35.81 4.12 -4.07
CA ASN A 325 -36.44 5.44 -3.95
C ASN A 325 -36.34 6.13 -5.31
N ASP A 326 -37.39 6.91 -5.66
CA ASP A 326 -37.41 7.78 -6.83
C ASP A 326 -36.43 8.96 -6.72
N TYR A 327 -35.33 8.78 -6.01
CA TYR A 327 -34.29 9.80 -5.87
C TYR A 327 -33.59 10.02 -7.22
N LYS A 328 -34.07 11.03 -7.93
CA LYS A 328 -33.34 11.63 -9.04
C LYS A 328 -32.39 12.68 -8.44
N PRO A 329 -31.07 12.50 -8.58
CA PRO A 329 -30.14 13.56 -8.18
C PRO A 329 -30.51 14.85 -8.93
N LYS A 330 -30.66 15.98 -8.21
CA LYS A 330 -30.86 17.28 -8.84
C LYS A 330 -29.61 17.59 -9.69
N ALA A 331 -29.84 18.12 -10.89
CA ALA A 331 -28.76 18.55 -11.76
C ALA A 331 -27.87 19.55 -11.00
N GLY A 332 -26.58 19.25 -10.85
CA GLY A 332 -25.64 20.09 -10.07
C GLY A 332 -25.33 19.59 -8.66
N GLU A 333 -26.12 18.72 -8.07
CA GLU A 333 -25.68 17.93 -6.94
C GLU A 333 -24.70 16.87 -7.45
N ILE A 334 -23.42 17.18 -7.45
CA ILE A 334 -22.36 16.16 -7.32
C ILE A 334 -22.62 15.58 -5.95
N SER A 335 -23.72 14.79 -5.88
CA SER A 335 -24.16 14.29 -4.61
C SER A 335 -23.02 13.44 -4.10
N GLU A 336 -22.57 13.75 -2.98
CA GLU A 336 -22.27 12.95 -1.83
C GLU A 336 -22.92 11.53 -1.87
N ASN A 337 -22.97 10.90 -3.04
CA ASN A 337 -23.37 9.51 -3.28
C ASN A 337 -22.33 8.51 -2.77
N THR A 338 -21.39 8.94 -1.95
CA THR A 338 -20.74 8.13 -0.93
C THR A 338 -21.70 8.02 0.25
N ALA A 339 -22.85 7.35 0.04
CA ALA A 339 -23.75 7.06 1.13
C ALA A 339 -22.94 6.36 2.24
N ASN A 340 -22.77 7.05 3.36
CA ASN A 340 -22.16 6.49 4.56
C ASN A 340 -22.97 5.25 4.98
N VAL A 341 -22.34 4.34 5.73
CA VAL A 341 -23.00 3.12 6.24
C VAL A 341 -24.25 3.46 7.08
N ASN A 342 -24.31 4.68 7.61
CA ASN A 342 -25.43 5.20 8.42
C ASN A 342 -26.48 5.99 7.62
N ASP A 343 -26.43 5.96 6.29
CA ASP A 343 -27.45 6.58 5.43
C ASP A 343 -28.79 5.83 5.56
N ASP A 344 -29.89 6.56 5.81
CA ASP A 344 -31.23 5.99 6.02
C ASP A 344 -31.77 5.26 4.79
N ARG A 345 -31.23 5.54 3.61
CA ARG A 345 -31.53 4.82 2.36
C ARG A 345 -31.00 3.39 2.34
N VAL A 346 -30.06 3.05 3.23
CA VAL A 346 -29.44 1.71 3.27
C VAL A 346 -30.37 0.74 3.97
N ILE A 347 -30.69 -0.38 3.31
CA ILE A 347 -31.45 -1.48 3.90
C ILE A 347 -30.72 -1.97 5.16
N PRO A 348 -31.36 -2.04 6.33
CA PRO A 348 -30.70 -2.25 7.61
C PRO A 348 -29.72 -3.43 7.65
N PHE A 349 -30.10 -4.61 7.14
CA PHE A 349 -29.18 -5.76 7.10
C PHE A 349 -28.04 -5.59 6.10
N CYS A 350 -28.19 -4.72 5.10
CA CYS A 350 -27.15 -4.41 4.13
C CYS A 350 -26.06 -3.51 4.68
N LYS A 351 -26.22 -2.89 5.88
CA LYS A 351 -25.15 -2.14 6.55
C LYS A 351 -23.90 -3.01 6.74
N PHE A 352 -24.10 -4.29 7.16
CA PHE A 352 -23.00 -5.25 7.26
C PHE A 352 -22.42 -5.60 5.88
N VAL A 353 -23.26 -5.82 4.86
CA VAL A 353 -22.85 -6.15 3.48
C VAL A 353 -21.93 -5.06 2.92
N ARG A 354 -22.27 -3.77 3.13
CA ARG A 354 -21.44 -2.61 2.73
C ARG A 354 -20.15 -2.54 3.52
N LYS A 355 -20.23 -2.70 4.85
CA LYS A 355 -19.05 -2.69 5.71
C LYS A 355 -18.04 -3.78 5.31
N ALA A 356 -18.51 -4.95 4.94
CA ALA A 356 -17.69 -6.08 4.50
C ALA A 356 -17.38 -6.06 2.97
N ARG A 357 -17.88 -5.05 2.23
CA ARG A 357 -17.75 -4.89 0.77
C ARG A 357 -18.27 -6.06 -0.07
N PHE A 358 -19.20 -6.84 0.45
CA PHE A 358 -19.85 -7.90 -0.32
C PHE A 358 -20.68 -7.35 -1.48
N ASP A 359 -21.14 -6.11 -1.39
CA ASP A 359 -21.85 -5.39 -2.45
C ASP A 359 -20.99 -5.18 -3.72
N GLU A 360 -19.68 -5.17 -3.59
CA GLU A 360 -18.75 -4.99 -4.72
C GLU A 360 -18.31 -6.31 -5.38
N ILE A 361 -18.65 -7.48 -4.80
CA ILE A 361 -18.23 -8.78 -5.36
C ILE A 361 -18.81 -9.06 -6.76
N PRO A 362 -20.02 -8.64 -7.15
CA PRO A 362 -20.51 -8.83 -8.52
C PRO A 362 -19.62 -8.18 -9.60
N GLN A 363 -18.72 -7.25 -9.23
CA GLN A 363 -17.71 -6.71 -10.16
C GLN A 363 -16.74 -7.79 -10.67
N MET A 364 -16.67 -8.97 -10.02
CA MET A 364 -15.90 -10.10 -10.56
C MET A 364 -16.41 -10.51 -11.96
N ILE A 365 -17.70 -10.29 -12.25
CA ILE A 365 -18.26 -10.48 -13.59
C ILE A 365 -17.64 -9.51 -14.59
N ASN A 366 -17.43 -8.24 -14.21
CA ASN A 366 -16.75 -7.26 -15.07
C ASN A 366 -15.29 -7.67 -15.32
N ILE A 367 -14.64 -8.25 -14.30
CA ILE A 367 -13.26 -8.76 -14.45
C ILE A 367 -13.24 -9.95 -15.42
N LEU A 368 -14.17 -10.90 -15.30
CA LEU A 368 -14.30 -12.04 -16.22
C LEU A 368 -14.59 -11.58 -17.66
N LYS A 369 -15.41 -10.54 -17.84
CA LYS A 369 -15.64 -9.90 -19.15
C LYS A 369 -14.42 -9.15 -19.68
N GLY A 370 -13.44 -8.84 -18.84
CA GLY A 370 -12.22 -8.11 -19.20
C GLY A 370 -12.36 -6.58 -19.20
N GLU A 371 -13.47 -6.07 -18.67
CA GLU A 371 -13.74 -4.64 -18.52
C GLU A 371 -12.93 -4.05 -17.36
N MET A 372 -12.71 -4.85 -16.30
CA MET A 372 -11.94 -4.52 -15.11
C MET A 372 -10.80 -5.51 -14.87
N SER A 373 -10.02 -5.27 -13.84
CA SER A 373 -8.95 -6.09 -13.29
C SER A 373 -9.12 -6.25 -11.79
N ILE A 374 -8.50 -7.26 -11.19
CA ILE A 374 -8.46 -7.40 -9.71
C ILE A 374 -7.76 -6.18 -9.11
N VAL A 375 -6.57 -5.82 -9.62
CA VAL A 375 -5.78 -4.70 -9.11
C VAL A 375 -5.61 -3.63 -10.19
N GLY A 376 -5.91 -2.39 -9.84
CA GLY A 376 -5.80 -1.23 -10.71
C GLY A 376 -6.34 0.05 -10.04
N PRO A 377 -6.27 1.20 -10.70
CA PRO A 377 -6.94 2.43 -10.26
C PRO A 377 -8.45 2.22 -10.07
N ARG A 378 -9.05 2.83 -9.04
CA ARG A 378 -10.50 2.72 -8.80
C ARG A 378 -11.28 3.37 -9.95
N THR A 379 -12.40 2.74 -10.36
CA THR A 379 -13.33 3.30 -11.35
C THR A 379 -13.99 4.58 -10.84
N GLU A 380 -14.16 5.56 -11.74
CA GLU A 380 -14.88 6.80 -11.43
C GLU A 380 -16.08 7.00 -12.38
N TRP A 381 -16.98 7.89 -11.99
CA TRP A 381 -18.11 8.29 -12.81
C TRP A 381 -17.64 9.14 -13.99
N GLU A 382 -18.39 9.12 -15.07
CA GLU A 382 -18.05 9.87 -16.28
C GLU A 382 -17.91 11.37 -16.01
N ASP A 383 -18.87 11.95 -15.27
CA ASP A 383 -18.86 13.37 -14.96
C ASP A 383 -17.66 13.78 -14.12
N LEU A 384 -17.31 12.95 -13.12
CA LEU A 384 -16.10 13.18 -12.30
C LEU A 384 -14.82 13.05 -13.12
N VAL A 385 -14.77 12.09 -14.05
CA VAL A 385 -13.60 11.93 -14.94
C VAL A 385 -13.43 13.16 -15.82
N LYS A 386 -14.53 13.77 -16.33
CA LYS A 386 -14.45 15.01 -17.09
C LYS A 386 -13.93 16.15 -16.24
N ILE A 387 -14.55 16.42 -15.10
CA ILE A 387 -14.16 17.50 -14.18
C ILE A 387 -12.68 17.37 -13.80
N TYR A 388 -12.27 16.19 -13.31
CA TYR A 388 -10.89 15.99 -12.88
C TYR A 388 -9.88 16.03 -14.03
N SER A 389 -10.29 15.67 -15.24
CA SER A 389 -9.41 15.76 -16.42
C SER A 389 -9.22 17.20 -16.89
N GLU A 390 -10.18 18.09 -16.63
CA GLU A 390 -10.05 19.52 -16.90
C GLU A 390 -9.20 20.22 -15.83
N GLU A 391 -9.39 19.88 -14.54
CA GLU A 391 -8.68 20.48 -13.43
C GLU A 391 -7.24 19.95 -13.30
N ILE A 392 -7.03 18.64 -13.55
CA ILE A 392 -5.74 17.96 -13.33
C ILE A 392 -5.24 17.39 -14.65
N SER A 393 -4.31 18.08 -15.30
CA SER A 393 -3.82 17.77 -16.66
C SER A 393 -3.37 16.31 -16.86
N TYR A 394 -2.96 15.60 -15.82
CA TYR A 394 -2.44 14.24 -15.90
C TYR A 394 -3.43 13.18 -15.39
N TYR A 395 -4.62 13.58 -15.02
CA TYR A 395 -5.64 12.65 -14.54
C TYR A 395 -5.98 11.55 -15.56
N PRO A 396 -6.04 11.80 -16.88
CA PRO A 396 -6.29 10.76 -17.87
C PRO A 396 -5.26 9.62 -17.90
N CYS A 397 -4.01 9.85 -17.42
CA CYS A 397 -2.98 8.81 -17.42
C CYS A 397 -3.37 7.58 -16.59
N ARG A 398 -4.20 7.73 -15.57
CA ARG A 398 -4.69 6.61 -14.77
C ARG A 398 -5.54 5.61 -15.57
N MET A 399 -6.11 6.04 -16.69
CA MET A 399 -6.92 5.20 -17.59
C MET A 399 -6.09 4.43 -18.62
N TRP A 400 -4.76 4.52 -18.61
CA TRP A 400 -3.91 3.71 -19.49
C TRP A 400 -3.94 2.22 -19.15
N VAL A 401 -4.36 1.88 -17.94
CA VAL A 401 -4.55 0.50 -17.48
C VAL A 401 -6.02 0.22 -17.18
N LYS A 402 -6.38 -1.06 -17.03
CA LYS A 402 -7.73 -1.43 -16.57
C LYS A 402 -7.94 -0.93 -15.14
N THR A 403 -9.12 -0.44 -14.87
CA THR A 403 -9.56 -0.10 -13.52
C THR A 403 -9.67 -1.36 -12.66
N GLY A 404 -9.37 -1.24 -11.36
CA GLY A 404 -9.31 -2.35 -10.44
C GLY A 404 -10.49 -2.43 -9.48
N TRP A 405 -10.78 -3.65 -9.02
CA TRP A 405 -11.63 -3.89 -7.84
C TRP A 405 -10.96 -3.35 -6.58
N THR A 406 -9.64 -3.54 -6.48
CA THR A 406 -8.78 -2.88 -5.48
C THR A 406 -7.60 -2.20 -6.15
N GLY A 407 -6.88 -1.33 -5.42
CA GLY A 407 -5.74 -0.60 -5.97
C GLY A 407 -4.80 -0.04 -4.92
N TRP A 408 -3.64 0.42 -5.38
CA TRP A 408 -2.60 0.96 -4.51
C TRP A 408 -3.08 2.20 -3.74
N ALA A 409 -3.85 3.10 -4.37
CA ALA A 409 -4.47 4.24 -3.71
C ALA A 409 -5.42 3.79 -2.60
N GLN A 410 -6.32 2.83 -2.89
CA GLN A 410 -7.34 2.37 -1.95
C GLN A 410 -6.77 1.74 -0.67
N ILE A 411 -5.62 1.06 -0.74
CA ILE A 411 -5.00 0.43 0.43
C ILE A 411 -4.06 1.34 1.22
N ASN A 412 -3.76 2.56 0.72
CA ASN A 412 -2.88 3.50 1.41
C ASN A 412 -3.58 4.80 1.85
N GLN A 413 -4.59 5.27 1.13
CA GLN A 413 -5.27 6.56 1.40
C GLN A 413 -6.70 6.40 1.94
N GLY A 414 -7.36 5.26 1.65
CA GLY A 414 -8.76 5.07 2.03
C GLY A 414 -9.76 5.79 1.11
N HIS A 415 -10.91 6.20 1.66
CA HIS A 415 -11.93 6.97 0.95
C HIS A 415 -11.66 8.47 1.07
N CYS A 416 -11.48 9.13 -0.06
CA CYS A 416 -11.20 10.56 -0.17
C CYS A 416 -12.42 11.30 -0.70
N VAL A 417 -12.74 12.43 -0.10
CA VAL A 417 -13.94 13.24 -0.40
C VAL A 417 -13.60 14.66 -0.90
N MET A 418 -12.36 15.15 -0.71
CA MET A 418 -11.96 16.53 -1.09
C MET A 418 -10.96 16.60 -2.25
N ASN A 419 -10.87 17.75 -2.93
CA ASN A 419 -10.01 17.96 -4.11
C ASN A 419 -8.52 17.71 -3.87
N ASP A 420 -7.98 18.05 -2.70
CA ASP A 420 -6.57 17.77 -2.35
C ASP A 420 -6.29 16.27 -2.26
N ASP A 421 -7.29 15.50 -1.82
CA ASP A 421 -7.26 14.05 -1.76
C ASP A 421 -7.20 13.40 -3.14
N ILE A 422 -7.76 14.04 -4.18
CA ILE A 422 -7.76 13.51 -5.55
C ILE A 422 -6.38 13.60 -6.18
N SER A 423 -5.66 14.70 -5.94
CA SER A 423 -4.27 14.86 -6.39
C SER A 423 -3.37 13.82 -5.73
N GLU A 424 -3.55 13.56 -4.44
CA GLU A 424 -2.82 12.51 -3.73
C GLU A 424 -3.18 11.11 -4.24
N LYS A 425 -4.46 10.83 -4.48
CA LYS A 425 -4.95 9.59 -5.06
C LYS A 425 -4.32 9.35 -6.43
N LEU A 426 -4.26 10.38 -7.27
CA LEU A 426 -3.61 10.30 -8.57
C LEU A 426 -2.12 9.94 -8.43
N GLN A 427 -1.40 10.52 -7.47
CA GLN A 427 0.00 10.17 -7.22
C GLN A 427 0.18 8.68 -6.89
N TYR A 428 -0.73 8.07 -6.11
CA TYR A 428 -0.71 6.63 -5.85
C TYR A 428 -1.05 5.81 -7.10
N ASP A 429 -2.04 6.24 -7.89
CA ASP A 429 -2.42 5.55 -9.13
C ASP A 429 -1.28 5.57 -10.15
N LEU A 430 -0.60 6.73 -10.32
CA LEU A 430 0.57 6.84 -11.20
C LEU A 430 1.78 6.04 -10.69
N TYR A 431 1.96 5.98 -9.38
CA TYR A 431 2.98 5.10 -8.78
C TYR A 431 2.71 3.63 -9.12
N TYR A 432 1.44 3.20 -9.05
CA TYR A 432 1.05 1.86 -9.49
C TYR A 432 1.36 1.63 -10.97
N LEU A 433 1.02 2.56 -11.86
CA LEU A 433 1.31 2.45 -13.28
C LEU A 433 2.80 2.18 -13.56
N LYS A 434 3.67 2.92 -12.87
CA LYS A 434 5.13 2.83 -13.02
C LYS A 434 5.73 1.53 -12.48
N HIS A 435 5.21 1.03 -11.37
CA HIS A 435 5.81 -0.06 -10.59
C HIS A 435 5.06 -1.40 -10.68
N ARG A 436 3.98 -1.49 -11.49
CA ARG A 436 3.14 -2.68 -11.59
C ARG A 436 3.94 -3.94 -11.95
N ASN A 437 3.71 -5.02 -11.22
CA ASN A 437 4.19 -6.37 -11.48
C ASN A 437 3.33 -7.38 -10.72
N LEU A 438 3.27 -8.63 -11.19
CA LEU A 438 2.36 -9.65 -10.65
C LEU A 438 2.55 -9.91 -9.14
N PHE A 439 3.79 -10.02 -8.67
CA PHE A 439 4.06 -10.28 -7.25
C PHE A 439 3.56 -9.14 -6.36
N TRP A 440 3.73 -7.90 -6.81
CA TRP A 440 3.25 -6.74 -6.07
C TRP A 440 1.72 -6.65 -6.08
N GLU A 441 1.08 -7.01 -7.20
CA GLU A 441 -0.38 -7.04 -7.31
C GLU A 441 -1.01 -8.09 -6.41
N ILE A 442 -0.41 -9.29 -6.32
CA ILE A 442 -0.83 -10.29 -5.34
C ILE A 442 -0.74 -9.70 -3.92
N GLY A 443 0.37 -9.02 -3.60
CA GLY A 443 0.52 -8.34 -2.32
C GLY A 443 -0.54 -7.25 -2.06
N ILE A 444 -0.95 -6.49 -3.09
CA ILE A 444 -2.04 -5.50 -2.99
C ILE A 444 -3.38 -6.19 -2.72
N LEU A 445 -3.71 -7.25 -3.49
CA LEU A 445 -4.95 -8.01 -3.29
C LEU A 445 -5.04 -8.56 -1.87
N VAL A 446 -3.99 -9.25 -1.44
CA VAL A 446 -3.96 -9.87 -0.12
C VAL A 446 -4.11 -8.82 0.99
N LYS A 447 -3.43 -7.65 0.86
CA LYS A 447 -3.60 -6.52 1.79
C LYS A 447 -5.02 -5.96 1.76
N ALA A 448 -5.65 -5.86 0.59
CA ALA A 448 -7.02 -5.38 0.46
C ALA A 448 -8.04 -6.31 1.14
N VAL A 449 -7.93 -7.63 0.91
CA VAL A 449 -8.77 -8.63 1.57
C VAL A 449 -8.61 -8.55 3.10
N PHE A 450 -7.37 -8.42 3.56
CA PHE A 450 -7.11 -8.28 4.98
C PHE A 450 -7.72 -7.00 5.60
N LEU A 451 -7.61 -5.85 4.91
CA LEU A 451 -8.24 -4.60 5.36
C LEU A 451 -9.76 -4.72 5.40
N ALA A 452 -10.37 -5.39 4.42
CA ALA A 452 -11.81 -5.66 4.40
C ALA A 452 -12.25 -6.50 5.60
N LEU A 453 -11.53 -7.59 5.90
CA LEU A 453 -11.84 -8.49 7.02
C LEU A 453 -11.59 -7.82 8.39
N SER A 454 -10.62 -6.92 8.50
CA SER A 454 -10.33 -6.21 9.75
C SER A 454 -11.27 -5.05 10.06
N GLY A 455 -12.23 -4.75 9.17
CA GLY A 455 -13.15 -3.62 9.31
C GLY A 455 -12.46 -2.24 9.30
N ARG A 456 -11.17 -2.21 8.93
CA ARG A 456 -10.35 -1.00 8.83
C ARG A 456 -10.38 -0.51 7.40
N HIS A 457 -11.46 0.17 7.08
CA HIS A 457 -11.48 1.01 5.89
C HIS A 457 -10.83 2.34 6.28
N GLY A 458 -9.71 2.67 5.63
CA GLY A 458 -9.12 3.98 5.74
C GLY A 458 -10.08 5.06 5.28
#